data_172c3922b313c4c9394ba163b391670d
#
_entry.id   172c3922b313c4c9394ba163b391670d
#
_cell.length_a   1.000
_cell.length_b   1.000
_cell.length_c   1.000
_cell.angle_alpha   90.00
_cell.angle_beta   90.00
_cell.angle_gamma   90.00
#
_symmetry.space_group_name_H-M   'P 1'
#
loop_
_entity.id
_entity.type
_entity.pdbx_description
1 polymer ?
#
loop_
_entity_poly.entity_id
_entity_poly.type
_entity_poly.pdbx_seq_one_letter_code
_entity_poly.pdbx_strand_id
1 'polypeptide(L)'
;NHRVRDLDPADPLWVGRQQPDPDHPTGKDPAVRAGLKMDWSRGHNQTVHNGIGRIGFFTGGQAARWRDEDLADEWVKQSVAWIEEHQQEPFFLFFSSHDIHVPRMPHERFHGKSKLGFRGDAIVQLDWCVGELVKTLKRLELTDNTLIVFCSDNGPVLDDGYKDGAKEKLGTHTPAGIYRGGKYSIYEGGTRTPFITCWPGTI
;
A
#
# COMPACT_ATOMS: atom_id res chain seq x y z
N ASN A 1 -5.80 -11.20 -15.16
CA ASN A 1 -5.83 -12.42 -14.39
C ASN A 1 -6.63 -12.20 -13.10
N HIS A 2 -7.67 -13.02 -12.86
CA HIS A 2 -8.58 -12.91 -11.72
C HIS A 2 -8.32 -13.98 -10.64
N ARG A 3 -7.16 -14.61 -10.67
CA ARG A 3 -6.81 -15.66 -9.71
C ARG A 3 -5.85 -15.12 -8.66
N VAL A 4 -6.04 -15.55 -7.42
CA VAL A 4 -5.06 -15.32 -6.36
C VAL A 4 -3.78 -16.05 -6.74
N ARG A 5 -2.67 -15.32 -6.72
CA ARG A 5 -1.36 -15.87 -7.05
C ARG A 5 -0.92 -16.87 -5.97
N ASP A 6 -0.26 -17.92 -6.39
CA ASP A 6 0.34 -18.95 -5.52
C ASP A 6 -0.68 -19.65 -4.58
N LEU A 7 -1.98 -19.56 -4.88
CA LEU A 7 -3.01 -20.25 -4.10
C LEU A 7 -2.93 -21.75 -4.34
N ASP A 8 -2.74 -22.50 -3.26
CA ASP A 8 -2.85 -23.97 -3.27
C ASP A 8 -4.34 -24.37 -3.37
N PRO A 9 -4.74 -25.14 -4.40
CA PRO A 9 -6.10 -25.65 -4.50
C PRO A 9 -6.52 -26.54 -3.31
N ALA A 10 -5.57 -27.18 -2.62
CA ALA A 10 -5.83 -28.00 -1.44
C ALA A 10 -6.04 -27.17 -0.15
N ASP A 11 -5.65 -25.89 -0.16
CA ASP A 11 -5.85 -24.95 0.92
C ASP A 11 -6.56 -23.68 0.41
N PRO A 12 -7.87 -23.75 0.11
CA PRO A 12 -8.61 -22.65 -0.47
C PRO A 12 -8.74 -21.48 0.48
N LEU A 13 -8.59 -20.26 -0.05
CA LEU A 13 -8.82 -19.04 0.70
C LEU A 13 -10.32 -18.82 0.89
N TRP A 14 -10.74 -18.71 2.15
CA TRP A 14 -12.07 -18.22 2.51
C TRP A 14 -11.99 -16.79 3.05
N VAL A 15 -12.94 -15.94 2.64
CA VAL A 15 -13.05 -14.55 3.09
C VAL A 15 -14.50 -14.24 3.45
N GLY A 16 -14.74 -13.58 4.58
CA GLY A 16 -16.09 -13.24 5.03
C GLY A 16 -16.14 -12.08 6.03
N ARG A 17 -17.39 -11.69 6.36
CA ARG A 17 -17.66 -10.61 7.32
C ARG A 17 -17.93 -11.14 8.73
N GLN A 18 -18.24 -12.43 8.84
CA GLN A 18 -18.51 -13.10 10.13
C GLN A 18 -17.30 -13.95 10.52
N GLN A 19 -17.07 -14.09 11.81
CA GLN A 19 -16.01 -14.94 12.33
C GLN A 19 -16.29 -16.40 11.88
N PRO A 20 -15.30 -17.10 11.30
CA PRO A 20 -15.52 -18.42 10.71
C PRO A 20 -15.85 -19.48 11.77
N ASP A 21 -15.28 -19.34 12.96
CA ASP A 21 -15.53 -20.18 14.14
C ASP A 21 -15.30 -19.36 15.42
N PRO A 22 -15.82 -19.82 16.60
CA PRO A 22 -15.67 -19.09 17.86
C PRO A 22 -14.22 -18.93 18.32
N ASP A 23 -13.35 -19.87 17.96
CA ASP A 23 -11.95 -19.92 18.39
C ASP A 23 -11.01 -19.24 17.38
N HIS A 24 -11.55 -18.69 16.29
CA HIS A 24 -10.75 -17.97 15.30
C HIS A 24 -10.04 -16.77 15.93
N PRO A 25 -8.70 -16.73 15.96
CA PRO A 25 -7.95 -15.69 16.65
C PRO A 25 -8.19 -14.31 16.01
N THR A 26 -8.47 -13.33 16.85
CA THR A 26 -8.77 -11.96 16.41
C THR A 26 -7.85 -10.95 17.10
N GLY A 27 -7.68 -9.80 16.47
CA GLY A 27 -6.95 -8.70 17.09
C GLY A 27 -7.65 -8.09 18.31
N LYS A 28 -8.87 -8.53 18.65
CA LYS A 28 -9.56 -8.14 19.89
C LYS A 28 -9.10 -8.94 21.11
N ASP A 29 -8.62 -10.16 20.89
CA ASP A 29 -8.21 -11.06 21.96
C ASP A 29 -6.97 -10.49 22.65
N PRO A 30 -6.99 -10.28 23.97
CA PRO A 30 -5.90 -9.58 24.67
C PRO A 30 -4.53 -10.23 24.45
N ALA A 31 -4.45 -11.55 24.44
CA ALA A 31 -3.20 -12.28 24.22
C ALA A 31 -2.68 -12.10 22.79
N VAL A 32 -3.57 -12.14 21.80
CA VAL A 32 -3.23 -11.91 20.39
C VAL A 32 -2.78 -10.46 20.19
N ARG A 33 -3.54 -9.51 20.76
CA ARG A 33 -3.26 -8.08 20.66
C ARG A 33 -1.88 -7.70 21.21
N ALA A 34 -1.48 -8.32 22.31
CA ALA A 34 -0.16 -8.09 22.93
C ALA A 34 1.02 -8.45 22.01
N GLY A 35 0.80 -9.34 21.04
CA GLY A 35 1.81 -9.77 20.06
C GLY A 35 1.74 -9.08 18.70
N LEU A 36 0.85 -8.09 18.52
CA LEU A 36 0.74 -7.41 17.23
C LEU A 36 1.98 -6.55 16.93
N LYS A 37 2.45 -6.58 15.69
CA LYS A 37 3.50 -5.68 15.17
C LYS A 37 3.02 -4.23 15.15
N MET A 38 1.73 -4.03 14.90
CA MET A 38 1.07 -2.74 14.88
C MET A 38 -0.30 -2.86 15.54
N ASP A 39 -0.53 -2.09 16.63
CA ASP A 39 -1.81 -2.07 17.32
C ASP A 39 -2.85 -1.29 16.50
N TRP A 40 -4.09 -1.65 16.65
CA TRP A 40 -5.20 -0.96 15.99
C TRP A 40 -5.78 0.15 16.90
N SER A 41 -6.28 1.21 16.30
CA SER A 41 -7.04 2.28 16.95
C SER A 41 -8.55 2.01 16.82
N ARG A 42 -8.99 1.52 15.64
CA ARG A 42 -10.40 1.18 15.37
C ARG A 42 -10.53 0.24 14.16
N GLY A 43 -11.49 -0.65 14.18
CA GLY A 43 -11.97 -1.45 13.04
C GLY A 43 -11.02 -2.52 12.51
N HIS A 44 -9.73 -2.43 12.73
CA HIS A 44 -8.71 -3.35 12.22
C HIS A 44 -8.35 -4.40 13.28
N ASN A 45 -9.33 -5.15 13.76
CA ASN A 45 -9.20 -6.02 14.92
C ASN A 45 -9.81 -7.41 14.73
N GLN A 46 -10.02 -7.81 13.47
CA GLN A 46 -10.57 -9.13 13.14
C GLN A 46 -9.43 -10.11 12.85
N THR A 47 -9.41 -10.84 11.74
CA THR A 47 -8.30 -11.79 11.48
C THR A 47 -6.96 -11.11 11.60
N VAL A 48 -5.99 -11.79 12.22
CA VAL A 48 -4.61 -11.34 12.31
C VAL A 48 -3.78 -12.03 11.23
N HIS A 49 -3.10 -11.23 10.44
CA HIS A 49 -2.18 -11.70 9.40
C HIS A 49 -0.88 -10.90 9.47
N ASN A 50 0.25 -11.58 9.36
CA ASN A 50 1.58 -10.97 9.48
C ASN A 50 1.77 -10.15 10.77
N GLY A 51 1.10 -10.54 11.86
CA GLY A 51 1.11 -9.80 13.12
C GLY A 51 0.31 -8.49 13.10
N ILE A 52 -0.60 -8.32 12.17
CA ILE A 52 -1.42 -7.12 11.99
C ILE A 52 -2.89 -7.54 11.93
N GLY A 53 -3.74 -6.91 12.75
CA GLY A 53 -5.18 -7.11 12.69
C GLY A 53 -5.77 -6.48 11.43
N ARG A 54 -6.76 -7.15 10.84
CA ARG A 54 -7.38 -6.75 9.56
C ARG A 54 -8.85 -6.38 9.74
N ILE A 55 -9.44 -5.78 8.72
CA ILE A 55 -10.89 -5.69 8.56
C ILE A 55 -11.37 -6.95 7.85
N GLY A 56 -12.41 -7.59 8.40
CA GLY A 56 -12.93 -8.85 7.88
C GLY A 56 -12.17 -10.07 8.37
N PHE A 57 -12.70 -11.23 7.98
CA PHE A 57 -12.16 -12.52 8.37
C PHE A 57 -11.71 -13.28 7.14
N PHE A 58 -10.63 -14.02 7.28
CA PHE A 58 -10.19 -14.97 6.26
C PHE A 58 -9.41 -16.12 6.88
N THR A 59 -9.51 -17.29 6.24
CA THR A 59 -8.79 -18.51 6.62
C THR A 59 -8.28 -19.23 5.38
N GLY A 60 -7.36 -20.17 5.56
CA GLY A 60 -6.75 -20.89 4.42
C GLY A 60 -5.82 -20.00 3.59
N GLY A 61 -5.48 -20.47 2.41
CA GLY A 61 -4.65 -19.75 1.45
C GLY A 61 -3.23 -19.47 1.95
N GLN A 62 -2.66 -20.35 2.77
CA GLN A 62 -1.36 -20.12 3.43
C GLN A 62 -0.23 -19.82 2.43
N ALA A 63 -0.21 -20.57 1.31
CA ALA A 63 0.81 -20.37 0.28
C ALA A 63 0.72 -19.01 -0.44
N ALA A 64 -0.48 -18.42 -0.48
CA ALA A 64 -0.74 -17.13 -1.11
C ALA A 64 -0.64 -15.93 -0.14
N ARG A 65 -0.30 -16.18 1.13
CA ARG A 65 -0.18 -15.11 2.12
C ARG A 65 1.12 -14.34 1.94
N TRP A 66 1.06 -13.05 2.23
CA TRP A 66 2.16 -12.10 2.04
C TRP A 66 2.71 -11.55 3.37
N ARG A 67 3.86 -10.95 3.31
CA ARG A 67 4.34 -10.02 4.33
C ARG A 67 4.13 -8.59 3.83
N ASP A 68 3.58 -7.72 4.66
CA ASP A 68 3.31 -6.33 4.26
C ASP A 68 4.58 -5.60 3.87
N GLU A 69 5.67 -5.90 4.57
CA GLU A 69 6.99 -5.32 4.36
C GLU A 69 7.57 -5.61 2.97
N ASP A 70 7.14 -6.69 2.33
CA ASP A 70 7.65 -7.15 1.04
C ASP A 70 6.78 -6.71 -0.16
N LEU A 71 5.60 -6.13 0.09
CA LEU A 71 4.62 -5.81 -0.96
C LEU A 71 5.19 -4.87 -2.03
N ALA A 72 5.89 -3.81 -1.63
CA ALA A 72 6.46 -2.84 -2.56
C ALA A 72 7.46 -3.47 -3.53
N ASP A 73 8.33 -4.34 -3.01
CA ASP A 73 9.31 -5.07 -3.82
C ASP A 73 8.64 -6.02 -4.82
N GLU A 74 7.60 -6.73 -4.37
CA GLU A 74 6.88 -7.66 -5.25
C GLU A 74 6.10 -6.90 -6.33
N TRP A 75 5.44 -5.78 -6.01
CA TRP A 75 4.77 -4.95 -7.01
C TRP A 75 5.73 -4.40 -8.06
N VAL A 76 6.88 -3.89 -7.63
CA VAL A 76 7.92 -3.39 -8.55
C VAL A 76 8.46 -4.53 -9.41
N LYS A 77 8.83 -5.66 -8.81
CA LYS A 77 9.34 -6.83 -9.52
C LYS A 77 8.38 -7.31 -10.62
N GLN A 78 7.08 -7.45 -10.28
CA GLN A 78 6.07 -7.90 -11.25
C GLN A 78 5.86 -6.88 -12.36
N SER A 79 5.84 -5.59 -12.01
CA SER A 79 5.64 -4.52 -13.00
C SER A 79 6.83 -4.39 -13.94
N VAL A 80 8.05 -4.48 -13.43
CA VAL A 80 9.28 -4.45 -14.23
C VAL A 80 9.30 -5.64 -15.21
N ALA A 81 9.08 -6.85 -14.72
CA ALA A 81 9.04 -8.04 -15.57
C ALA A 81 7.96 -7.94 -16.65
N TRP A 82 6.79 -7.41 -16.29
CA TRP A 82 5.70 -7.22 -17.25
C TRP A 82 6.04 -6.16 -18.31
N ILE A 83 6.65 -5.04 -17.96
CA ILE A 83 7.12 -4.02 -18.91
C ILE A 83 8.17 -4.63 -19.87
N GLU A 84 9.11 -5.41 -19.35
CA GLU A 84 10.13 -6.09 -20.15
C GLU A 84 9.53 -7.07 -21.16
N GLU A 85 8.50 -7.82 -20.76
CA GLU A 85 7.79 -8.75 -21.64
C GLU A 85 7.02 -8.04 -22.75
N HIS A 86 6.44 -6.86 -22.46
CA HIS A 86 5.54 -6.14 -23.38
C HIS A 86 6.17 -4.92 -24.06
N GLN A 87 7.48 -4.73 -23.96
CA GLN A 87 8.19 -3.53 -24.42
C GLN A 87 8.09 -3.26 -25.93
N GLN A 88 7.73 -4.25 -26.75
CA GLN A 88 7.65 -4.16 -28.20
C GLN A 88 6.23 -3.86 -28.73
N GLU A 89 5.26 -3.70 -27.83
CA GLU A 89 3.86 -3.47 -28.20
C GLU A 89 3.26 -2.31 -27.39
N PRO A 90 2.20 -1.65 -27.85
CA PRO A 90 1.48 -0.68 -27.05
C PRO A 90 0.91 -1.31 -25.78
N PHE A 91 1.14 -0.70 -24.62
CA PHE A 91 0.63 -1.20 -23.36
C PHE A 91 0.01 -0.11 -22.48
N PHE A 92 -0.82 -0.54 -21.55
CA PHE A 92 -1.31 0.24 -20.43
C PHE A 92 -1.02 -0.49 -19.13
N LEU A 93 -0.17 0.09 -18.28
CA LEU A 93 0.12 -0.43 -16.94
C LEU A 93 -0.57 0.43 -15.88
N PHE A 94 -1.48 -0.15 -15.10
CA PHE A 94 -2.04 0.46 -13.91
C PHE A 94 -1.31 -0.07 -12.67
N PHE A 95 -0.37 0.71 -12.16
CA PHE A 95 0.38 0.40 -10.95
C PHE A 95 -0.37 0.93 -9.72
N SER A 96 -1.18 0.08 -9.09
CA SER A 96 -1.90 0.41 -7.87
C SER A 96 -1.05 0.04 -6.65
N SER A 97 -0.27 0.99 -6.16
CA SER A 97 0.55 0.79 -4.96
C SER A 97 -0.30 0.59 -3.71
N HIS A 98 0.17 -0.26 -2.79
CA HIS A 98 -0.36 -0.32 -1.43
C HIS A 98 -0.03 0.95 -0.65
N ASP A 99 1.19 1.48 -0.84
CA ASP A 99 1.63 2.71 -0.18
C ASP A 99 0.87 3.92 -0.73
N ILE A 100 0.52 4.81 0.12
CA ILE A 100 0.80 4.99 1.55
C ILE A 100 -0.41 4.64 2.43
N HIS A 101 -1.26 3.72 1.99
CA HIS A 101 -2.42 3.27 2.76
C HIS A 101 -1.99 2.47 3.99
N VAL A 102 -2.84 2.44 4.99
CA VAL A 102 -2.63 1.60 6.20
C VAL A 102 -2.90 0.11 5.89
N PRO A 103 -2.22 -0.83 6.59
CA PRO A 103 -1.15 -0.64 7.56
C PRO A 103 0.15 -0.18 6.87
N ARG A 104 0.74 0.88 7.40
CA ARG A 104 2.01 1.39 6.88
C ARG A 104 3.15 0.55 7.43
N MET A 105 3.56 -0.44 6.66
CA MET A 105 4.62 -1.39 6.99
C MET A 105 5.71 -1.36 5.92
N PRO A 106 6.45 -0.25 5.79
CA PRO A 106 7.53 -0.17 4.82
C PRO A 106 8.60 -1.22 5.11
N HIS A 107 9.28 -1.71 4.07
CA HIS A 107 10.41 -2.61 4.20
C HIS A 107 11.48 -1.99 5.11
N GLU A 108 12.17 -2.82 5.89
CA GLU A 108 13.14 -2.40 6.91
C GLU A 108 14.22 -1.43 6.40
N ARG A 109 14.64 -1.55 5.12
CA ARG A 109 15.61 -0.64 4.50
C ARG A 109 15.14 0.83 4.43
N PHE A 110 13.84 1.08 4.58
CA PHE A 110 13.26 2.43 4.60
C PHE A 110 13.01 2.95 6.01
N HIS A 111 13.17 2.12 7.04
CA HIS A 111 12.93 2.56 8.42
C HIS A 111 13.86 3.70 8.80
N GLY A 112 13.28 4.76 9.38
CA GLY A 112 14.00 5.95 9.82
C GLY A 112 14.50 6.86 8.68
N LYS A 113 14.10 6.63 7.44
CA LYS A 113 14.43 7.52 6.32
C LYS A 113 13.68 8.85 6.39
N SER A 114 12.57 8.88 7.13
CA SER A 114 11.79 10.10 7.37
C SER A 114 11.60 10.37 8.87
N LYS A 115 11.53 11.65 9.24
CA LYS A 115 11.16 12.06 10.60
C LYS A 115 9.66 11.84 10.91
N LEU A 116 8.84 11.53 9.90
CA LEU A 116 7.40 11.31 10.03
C LEU A 116 7.03 9.86 10.42
N GLY A 117 8.01 9.05 10.83
CA GLY A 117 7.83 7.64 11.20
C GLY A 117 7.36 6.77 10.02
N PHE A 118 6.66 5.68 10.32
CA PHE A 118 6.23 4.71 9.29
C PHE A 118 5.43 5.35 8.14
N ARG A 119 4.64 6.40 8.42
CA ARG A 119 3.96 7.12 7.35
C ARG A 119 4.94 7.79 6.37
N GLY A 120 5.96 8.45 6.90
CA GLY A 120 6.98 9.08 6.06
C GLY A 120 7.88 8.07 5.38
N ASP A 121 8.23 6.99 6.05
CA ASP A 121 9.04 5.90 5.48
C ASP A 121 8.28 5.19 4.34
N ALA A 122 6.95 5.03 4.46
CA ALA A 122 6.09 4.51 3.38
C ALA A 122 6.02 5.47 2.18
N ILE A 123 6.07 6.80 2.39
CA ILE A 123 6.17 7.78 1.31
C ILE A 123 7.51 7.63 0.58
N VAL A 124 8.62 7.46 1.31
CA VAL A 124 9.94 7.21 0.70
C VAL A 124 9.95 5.89 -0.08
N GLN A 125 9.27 4.86 0.42
CA GLN A 125 9.11 3.59 -0.29
C GLN A 125 8.30 3.75 -1.58
N LEU A 126 7.19 4.49 -1.55
CA LEU A 126 6.40 4.78 -2.76
C LEU A 126 7.23 5.53 -3.81
N ASP A 127 8.00 6.54 -3.39
CA ASP A 127 8.90 7.28 -4.28
C ASP A 127 9.94 6.34 -4.91
N TRP A 128 10.50 5.41 -4.13
CA TRP A 128 11.38 4.36 -4.65
C TRP A 128 10.67 3.49 -5.70
N CYS A 129 9.43 3.05 -5.47
CA CYS A 129 8.67 2.25 -6.43
C CYS A 129 8.52 2.99 -7.78
N VAL A 130 8.12 4.25 -7.73
CA VAL A 130 8.01 5.10 -8.94
C VAL A 130 9.37 5.23 -9.62
N GLY A 131 10.42 5.46 -8.84
CA GLY A 131 11.79 5.55 -9.33
C GLY A 131 12.25 4.30 -10.08
N GLU A 132 11.94 3.10 -9.59
CA GLU A 132 12.30 1.83 -10.26
C GLU A 132 11.56 1.64 -11.59
N LEU A 133 10.28 2.02 -11.66
CA LEU A 133 9.51 1.98 -12.91
C LEU A 133 10.07 2.97 -13.94
N VAL A 134 10.35 4.20 -13.52
CA VAL A 134 10.96 5.22 -14.39
C VAL A 134 12.36 4.80 -14.89
N LYS A 135 13.19 4.25 -14.01
CA LYS A 135 14.49 3.68 -14.40
C LYS A 135 14.35 2.55 -15.42
N THR A 136 13.33 1.71 -15.26
CA THR A 136 13.05 0.62 -16.20
C THR A 136 12.67 1.15 -17.57
N LEU A 137 11.75 2.11 -17.65
CA LEU A 137 11.38 2.75 -18.91
C LEU A 137 12.60 3.41 -19.58
N LYS A 138 13.46 4.07 -18.81
CA LYS A 138 14.69 4.68 -19.33
C LYS A 138 15.67 3.63 -19.85
N ARG A 139 15.89 2.55 -19.12
CA ARG A 139 16.79 1.46 -19.51
C ARG A 139 16.35 0.76 -20.81
N LEU A 140 15.04 0.69 -21.03
CA LEU A 140 14.42 0.08 -22.22
C LEU A 140 14.19 1.08 -23.35
N GLU A 141 14.65 2.32 -23.20
CA GLU A 141 14.48 3.41 -24.20
C GLU A 141 13.01 3.72 -24.53
N LEU A 142 12.09 3.48 -23.56
CA LEU A 142 10.65 3.68 -23.71
C LEU A 142 10.17 5.06 -23.24
N THR A 143 11.03 5.84 -22.57
CA THR A 143 10.63 7.06 -21.87
C THR A 143 9.97 8.08 -22.80
N ASP A 144 10.52 8.30 -24.00
CA ASP A 144 10.03 9.32 -24.94
C ASP A 144 8.70 8.92 -25.61
N ASN A 145 8.33 7.64 -25.53
CA ASN A 145 7.07 7.11 -26.05
C ASN A 145 6.13 6.61 -24.95
N THR A 146 6.29 7.09 -23.72
CA THR A 146 5.45 6.68 -22.60
C THR A 146 4.91 7.89 -21.86
N LEU A 147 3.58 8.03 -21.79
CA LEU A 147 2.92 8.95 -20.88
C LEU A 147 2.87 8.34 -19.49
N ILE A 148 3.53 8.97 -18.54
CA ILE A 148 3.49 8.60 -17.12
C ILE A 148 2.47 9.50 -16.44
N VAL A 149 1.53 8.92 -15.69
CA VAL A 149 0.55 9.63 -14.85
C VAL A 149 0.72 9.16 -13.42
N PHE A 150 1.03 10.07 -12.51
CA PHE A 150 1.03 9.83 -11.07
C PHE A 150 -0.15 10.56 -10.44
N CYS A 151 -0.98 9.84 -9.70
CA CYS A 151 -2.13 10.43 -9.01
C CYS A 151 -2.42 9.69 -7.69
N SER A 152 -3.23 10.32 -6.84
CA SER A 152 -3.81 9.68 -5.66
C SER A 152 -5.33 9.63 -5.79
N ASP A 153 -5.95 8.62 -5.19
CA ASP A 153 -7.41 8.40 -5.22
C ASP A 153 -8.17 9.35 -4.30
N ASN A 154 -7.56 9.75 -3.17
CA ASN A 154 -8.13 10.69 -2.21
C ASN A 154 -7.05 11.48 -1.46
N GLY A 155 -7.50 12.49 -0.73
CA GLY A 155 -6.63 13.28 0.14
C GLY A 155 -6.11 12.51 1.35
N PRO A 156 -5.20 13.11 2.13
CA PRO A 156 -4.47 12.43 3.19
C PRO A 156 -5.37 12.08 4.39
N VAL A 157 -4.95 11.05 5.12
CA VAL A 157 -5.45 10.69 6.45
C VAL A 157 -4.29 10.28 7.34
N LEU A 158 -4.31 10.70 8.60
CA LEU A 158 -3.26 10.35 9.56
C LEU A 158 -3.62 9.07 10.31
N ASP A 159 -4.81 9.00 10.91
CA ASP A 159 -5.29 7.83 11.62
C ASP A 159 -6.43 7.17 10.84
N ASP A 160 -6.12 6.07 10.19
CA ASP A 160 -7.08 5.26 9.46
C ASP A 160 -7.17 3.83 10.03
N GLY A 161 -7.17 3.75 11.36
CA GLY A 161 -7.47 2.52 12.10
C GLY A 161 -6.28 1.82 12.75
N TYR A 162 -5.07 2.36 12.63
CA TYR A 162 -3.87 1.83 13.29
C TYR A 162 -3.13 2.88 14.10
N LYS A 163 -2.41 2.43 15.12
CA LYS A 163 -1.54 3.25 15.96
C LYS A 163 -0.11 3.24 15.42
N ASP A 164 0.08 3.79 14.25
CA ASP A 164 1.36 3.83 13.54
C ASP A 164 2.21 5.07 13.87
N GLY A 165 1.73 5.92 14.78
CA GLY A 165 2.42 7.14 15.18
C GLY A 165 2.32 8.28 14.17
N ALA A 166 1.47 8.19 13.14
CA ALA A 166 1.38 9.20 12.09
C ALA A 166 0.95 10.59 12.59
N LYS A 167 0.09 10.64 13.63
CA LYS A 167 -0.30 11.91 14.27
C LYS A 167 0.80 12.47 15.16
N GLU A 168 1.39 11.63 15.97
CA GLU A 168 2.39 11.97 16.97
C GLU A 168 3.70 12.47 16.33
N LYS A 169 4.03 11.91 15.16
CA LYS A 169 5.24 12.24 14.41
C LYS A 169 5.02 13.25 13.28
N LEU A 170 3.84 13.88 13.24
CA LEU A 170 3.49 14.82 12.17
C LEU A 170 4.41 16.04 12.11
N GLY A 171 4.83 16.55 13.28
CA GLY A 171 5.65 17.77 13.37
C GLY A 171 4.95 18.96 12.71
N THR A 172 5.68 19.67 11.88
CA THR A 172 5.16 20.82 11.10
C THR A 172 4.63 20.45 9.72
N HIS A 173 4.61 19.15 9.39
CA HIS A 173 4.12 18.69 8.08
C HIS A 173 2.60 18.87 7.95
N THR A 174 2.17 19.49 6.85
CA THR A 174 0.75 19.70 6.49
C THR A 174 0.38 18.82 5.32
N PRO A 175 -0.17 17.61 5.54
CA PRO A 175 -0.37 16.62 4.48
C PRO A 175 -1.26 17.08 3.33
N ALA A 176 -2.26 17.93 3.61
CA ALA A 176 -3.13 18.53 2.60
C ALA A 176 -2.66 19.93 2.13
N GLY A 177 -1.45 20.36 2.54
CA GLY A 177 -0.94 21.69 2.25
C GLY A 177 -1.84 22.77 2.86
N ILE A 178 -2.27 23.72 2.04
CA ILE A 178 -3.15 24.83 2.44
C ILE A 178 -4.64 24.45 2.41
N TYR A 179 -4.98 23.25 1.92
CA TYR A 179 -6.36 22.87 1.72
C TYR A 179 -7.01 22.33 2.99
N ARG A 180 -8.28 22.71 3.20
CA ARG A 180 -9.10 22.20 4.29
C ARG A 180 -9.50 20.75 4.05
N GLY A 181 -9.53 19.95 5.11
CA GLY A 181 -10.02 18.57 5.09
C GLY A 181 -8.95 17.57 4.72
N GLY A 182 -9.39 16.37 4.37
CA GLY A 182 -8.59 15.20 3.99
C GLY A 182 -9.52 14.08 3.56
N LYS A 183 -9.05 12.83 3.51
CA LYS A 183 -9.87 11.65 3.23
C LYS A 183 -11.19 11.71 4.04
N TYR A 184 -12.29 11.29 3.45
CA TYR A 184 -13.66 11.35 4.00
C TYR A 184 -14.32 12.74 4.00
N SER A 185 -13.70 13.77 3.46
CA SER A 185 -14.32 15.09 3.34
C SER A 185 -14.51 15.52 1.89
N ILE A 186 -15.54 16.34 1.65
CA ILE A 186 -15.84 16.95 0.35
C ILE A 186 -14.97 18.19 0.07
N TYR A 187 -14.19 18.64 1.06
CA TYR A 187 -13.30 19.80 0.90
C TYR A 187 -12.09 19.46 0.02
N GLU A 188 -11.44 20.49 -0.50
CA GLU A 188 -10.31 20.34 -1.41
C GLU A 188 -9.16 19.49 -0.85
N GLY A 189 -8.91 19.52 0.45
CA GLY A 189 -7.95 18.63 1.08
C GLY A 189 -8.28 17.13 0.95
N GLY A 190 -9.56 16.78 0.68
CA GLY A 190 -10.01 15.42 0.45
C GLY A 190 -10.09 15.01 -1.02
N THR A 191 -10.32 15.98 -1.92
CA THR A 191 -10.64 15.72 -3.32
C THR A 191 -9.63 16.25 -4.33
N ARG A 192 -8.88 17.32 -3.99
CA ARG A 192 -7.83 17.90 -4.83
C ARG A 192 -6.52 17.15 -4.60
N THR A 193 -6.46 15.96 -5.18
CA THR A 193 -5.30 15.07 -5.07
C THR A 193 -4.20 15.47 -6.04
N PRO A 194 -2.94 15.06 -5.79
CA PRO A 194 -1.88 15.18 -6.77
C PRO A 194 -2.26 14.52 -8.09
N PHE A 195 -2.01 15.21 -9.20
CA PHE A 195 -2.11 14.67 -10.54
C PHE A 195 -0.94 15.23 -11.34
N ILE A 196 0.03 14.38 -11.60
CA ILE A 196 1.30 14.73 -12.27
C ILE A 196 1.41 13.93 -13.55
N THR A 197 1.69 14.59 -14.65
CA THR A 197 1.94 13.94 -15.93
C THR A 197 3.36 14.21 -16.38
N CYS A 198 3.96 13.22 -17.03
CA CYS A 198 5.29 13.34 -17.63
C CYS A 198 5.31 12.56 -18.95
N TRP A 199 5.59 13.27 -20.03
CA TRP A 199 5.89 12.70 -21.35
C TRP A 199 7.02 13.49 -21.96
N PRO A 200 8.27 13.05 -21.80
CA PRO A 200 9.44 13.80 -22.23
C PRO A 200 9.38 14.19 -23.71
N GLY A 201 9.67 15.46 -23.99
CA GLY A 201 9.59 16.02 -25.35
C GLY A 201 8.17 16.34 -25.86
N THR A 202 7.11 16.04 -25.06
CA THR A 202 5.71 16.29 -25.46
C THR A 202 4.98 17.18 -24.46
N ILE A 203 5.08 16.93 -23.15
CA ILE A 203 4.53 17.74 -22.06
C ILE A 203 5.50 17.81 -20.88
#